data_e9d4110d55a234d688393487cecf6682
#
_entry.id   e9d4110d55a234d688393487cecf6682
#
_cell.length_a   1.000
_cell.length_b   1.000
_cell.length_c   1.000
_cell.angle_alpha   90.00
_cell.angle_beta   90.00
_cell.angle_gamma   90.00
#
_symmetry.space_group_name_H-M   'P 1'
#
loop_
_entity.id
_entity.type
_entity.pdbx_description
1 polymer ?
#
loop_
_entity_poly.entity_id
_entity_poly.type
_entity_poly.pdbx_seq_one_letter_code
_entity_poly.pdbx_strand_id
1 'polypeptide(L)'
;MKLSRQTMANWLLKVSEKWLQSVYDALHKRLCKEPVLHADETTVQVLKEPGRSSTSKSYMWLYRTSGCAKQAIVLYEYKPTRKAEHAEAFLKGFSGWLHADGYQGYHRLPGNIRVVGCWAHARRKFDEALGTLPQEKRKDSPAAIGECYCSQLFKLEQALAELTPEERYEKRLEQEKPVLDALLSWANEMQAKTAPKSALGKAIHYLQEQWPYLTKYLEDGRLELSNNRAERSMKPFVMGGKNWLFANTPGGAQASSVIYSLIETAKANGLDPYRYLLWVLQNAPQLSKTDEAWAEKLLPANAPEECYMPHK
;
A
#
# COMPACT_ATOMS: atom_id res chain seq x y z
N MET A 1 -19.24 34.12 12.91
CA MET A 1 -17.83 34.23 13.36
C MET A 1 -16.92 33.80 12.21
N LYS A 2 -15.96 34.64 11.76
CA LYS A 2 -14.99 34.23 10.73
C LYS A 2 -13.78 33.57 11.42
N LEU A 3 -13.60 32.26 11.23
CA LEU A 3 -12.44 31.53 11.73
C LEU A 3 -11.26 31.70 10.77
N SER A 4 -10.06 31.98 11.31
CA SER A 4 -8.86 32.02 10.50
C SER A 4 -8.41 30.60 10.10
N ARG A 5 -7.72 30.47 8.94
CA ARG A 5 -7.11 29.18 8.54
C ARG A 5 -6.14 28.65 9.59
N GLN A 6 -5.38 29.56 10.23
CA GLN A 6 -4.43 29.20 11.30
C GLN A 6 -5.15 28.61 12.52
N THR A 7 -6.28 29.18 12.93
CA THR A 7 -7.08 28.66 14.05
C THR A 7 -7.58 27.25 13.74
N MET A 8 -8.12 27.03 12.53
CA MET A 8 -8.60 25.71 12.11
C MET A 8 -7.46 24.67 12.06
N ALA A 9 -6.30 25.06 11.50
CA ALA A 9 -5.12 24.19 11.46
C ALA A 9 -4.65 23.82 12.88
N ASN A 10 -4.59 24.79 13.80
CA ASN A 10 -4.19 24.53 15.19
C ASN A 10 -5.19 23.59 15.90
N TRP A 11 -6.48 23.69 15.62
CA TRP A 11 -7.47 22.76 16.17
C TRP A 11 -7.27 21.34 15.64
N LEU A 12 -7.04 21.16 14.33
CA LEU A 12 -6.76 19.86 13.73
C LEU A 12 -5.51 19.21 14.34
N LEU A 13 -4.43 19.98 14.51
CA LEU A 13 -3.20 19.48 15.16
C LEU A 13 -3.48 19.01 16.59
N LYS A 14 -4.15 19.83 17.40
CA LYS A 14 -4.48 19.49 18.78
C LYS A 14 -5.39 18.27 18.90
N VAL A 15 -6.40 18.17 18.05
CA VAL A 15 -7.34 17.04 18.04
C VAL A 15 -6.64 15.76 17.60
N SER A 16 -5.80 15.86 16.56
CA SER A 16 -5.01 14.74 16.08
C SER A 16 -4.11 14.20 17.19
N GLU A 17 -3.35 15.05 17.86
CA GLU A 17 -2.44 14.68 18.94
C GLU A 17 -3.19 14.12 20.15
N LYS A 18 -4.27 14.77 20.57
CA LYS A 18 -4.95 14.47 21.86
C LYS A 18 -5.81 13.21 21.80
N TRP A 19 -6.47 12.93 20.67
CA TRP A 19 -7.46 11.85 20.59
C TRP A 19 -7.26 10.92 19.39
N LEU A 20 -7.05 11.48 18.17
CA LEU A 20 -7.04 10.64 16.98
C LEU A 20 -5.79 9.74 16.90
N GLN A 21 -4.65 10.19 17.47
CA GLN A 21 -3.43 9.40 17.54
C GLN A 21 -3.68 8.10 18.34
N SER A 22 -4.41 8.14 19.44
CA SER A 22 -4.69 6.93 20.24
C SER A 22 -5.56 5.92 19.47
N VAL A 23 -6.52 6.40 18.66
CA VAL A 23 -7.33 5.53 17.79
C VAL A 23 -6.46 4.95 16.67
N TYR A 24 -5.57 5.75 16.09
CA TYR A 24 -4.57 5.30 15.14
C TYR A 24 -3.66 4.20 15.73
N ASP A 25 -3.16 4.39 16.95
CA ASP A 25 -2.29 3.43 17.63
C ASP A 25 -3.02 2.11 17.92
N ALA A 26 -4.31 2.18 18.26
CA ALA A 26 -5.15 0.99 18.42
C ALA A 26 -5.34 0.25 17.08
N LEU A 27 -5.56 0.96 15.98
CA LEU A 27 -5.61 0.39 14.62
C LEU A 27 -4.27 -0.24 14.24
N HIS A 28 -3.14 0.42 14.55
CA HIS A 28 -1.80 -0.10 14.29
C HIS A 28 -1.54 -1.43 15.00
N LYS A 29 -1.91 -1.52 16.29
CA LYS A 29 -1.81 -2.77 17.06
C LYS A 29 -2.62 -3.91 16.43
N ARG A 30 -3.80 -3.62 15.86
CA ARG A 30 -4.63 -4.62 15.16
C ARG A 30 -4.03 -4.98 13.80
N LEU A 31 -3.56 -4.00 13.05
CA LEU A 31 -2.91 -4.21 11.75
C LEU A 31 -1.72 -5.16 11.88
N CYS A 32 -0.86 -4.98 12.88
CA CYS A 32 0.31 -5.84 13.10
C CYS A 32 -0.03 -7.30 13.53
N LYS A 33 -1.30 -7.60 13.82
CA LYS A 33 -1.78 -8.98 14.10
C LYS A 33 -2.31 -9.69 12.85
N GLU A 34 -2.50 -8.99 11.75
CA GLU A 34 -3.00 -9.57 10.51
C GLU A 34 -1.91 -10.42 9.83
N PRO A 35 -2.27 -11.54 9.18
CA PRO A 35 -1.29 -12.43 8.57
C PRO A 35 -0.72 -11.89 7.23
N VAL A 36 -1.43 -10.99 6.58
CA VAL A 36 -1.08 -10.44 5.26
C VAL A 36 -1.30 -8.94 5.22
N LEU A 37 -0.25 -8.20 4.93
CA LEU A 37 -0.28 -6.75 4.76
C LEU A 37 0.18 -6.34 3.37
N HIS A 38 -0.13 -5.10 3.01
CA HIS A 38 0.38 -4.39 1.85
C HIS A 38 1.06 -3.11 2.29
N ALA A 39 2.18 -2.76 1.68
CA ALA A 39 2.90 -1.51 1.93
C ALA A 39 3.22 -0.78 0.62
N ASP A 40 3.22 0.54 0.70
CA ASP A 40 3.62 1.43 -0.40
C ASP A 40 4.11 2.76 0.19
N GLU A 41 4.80 3.59 -0.58
CA GLU A 41 5.16 4.93 -0.15
C GLU A 41 5.16 5.92 -1.31
N THR A 42 4.90 7.18 -0.98
CA THR A 42 4.98 8.29 -1.93
C THR A 42 5.73 9.47 -1.34
N THR A 43 6.23 10.34 -2.19
CA THR A 43 6.90 11.56 -1.74
C THR A 43 5.91 12.60 -1.23
N VAL A 44 6.31 13.32 -0.20
CA VAL A 44 5.65 14.52 0.30
C VAL A 44 6.69 15.60 0.57
N GLN A 45 6.38 16.85 0.21
CA GLN A 45 7.22 17.98 0.54
C GLN A 45 6.82 18.57 1.89
N VAL A 46 7.80 18.80 2.77
CA VAL A 46 7.61 19.46 4.07
C VAL A 46 8.56 20.64 4.16
N LEU A 47 8.02 21.87 4.26
CA LEU A 47 8.81 23.08 4.10
C LEU A 47 9.75 23.37 5.27
N LYS A 48 9.31 23.12 6.50
CA LYS A 48 10.01 23.48 7.74
C LYS A 48 10.47 22.25 8.51
N GLU A 49 11.18 21.34 7.84
CA GLU A 49 11.85 20.23 8.53
C GLU A 49 13.17 20.71 9.16
N PRO A 50 13.39 20.48 10.45
CA PRO A 50 14.65 20.84 11.10
C PRO A 50 15.86 20.20 10.41
N GLY A 51 16.87 21.01 10.09
CA GLY A 51 18.13 20.53 9.50
C GLY A 51 18.04 20.07 8.04
N ARG A 52 16.92 20.33 7.32
CA ARG A 52 16.72 19.94 5.92
C ARG A 52 16.27 21.12 5.06
N SER A 53 16.64 21.07 3.78
CA SER A 53 16.14 22.04 2.80
C SER A 53 14.63 21.85 2.59
N SER A 54 13.90 22.95 2.34
CA SER A 54 12.48 22.92 1.98
C SER A 54 12.19 22.17 0.67
N THR A 55 13.20 21.94 -0.17
CA THR A 55 13.10 21.13 -1.40
C THR A 55 13.36 19.65 -1.18
N SER A 56 13.76 19.24 0.04
CA SER A 56 14.00 17.83 0.37
C SER A 56 12.73 17.01 0.25
N LYS A 57 12.87 15.80 -0.29
CA LYS A 57 11.76 14.85 -0.37
C LYS A 57 11.62 14.10 0.95
N SER A 58 10.48 14.24 1.57
CA SER A 58 10.03 13.38 2.67
C SER A 58 9.01 12.37 2.14
N TYR A 59 8.53 11.47 2.96
CA TYR A 59 7.73 10.35 2.49
C TYR A 59 6.49 10.15 3.34
N MET A 60 5.40 9.80 2.67
CA MET A 60 4.21 9.23 3.26
C MET A 60 4.22 7.74 2.96
N TRP A 61 4.40 6.94 3.99
CA TRP A 61 4.30 5.48 3.95
C TRP A 61 2.85 5.09 4.15
N LEU A 62 2.46 3.97 3.58
CA LEU A 62 1.14 3.39 3.72
C LEU A 62 1.29 1.91 4.05
N TYR A 63 0.53 1.46 5.04
CA TYR A 63 0.38 0.06 5.39
C TYR A 63 -1.10 -0.27 5.49
N ARG A 64 -1.50 -1.41 4.94
CA ARG A 64 -2.91 -1.80 4.99
C ARG A 64 -3.09 -3.30 5.04
N THR A 65 -4.24 -3.73 5.51
CA THR A 65 -4.68 -5.12 5.48
C THR A 65 -4.97 -5.60 4.05
N SER A 66 -4.83 -6.91 3.82
CA SER A 66 -5.21 -7.57 2.57
C SER A 66 -6.72 -7.62 2.35
N GLY A 67 -7.14 -8.11 1.19
CA GLY A 67 -8.56 -8.35 0.87
C GLY A 67 -9.23 -9.45 1.71
N CYS A 68 -8.44 -10.34 2.30
CA CYS A 68 -8.94 -11.44 3.14
C CYS A 68 -9.15 -11.04 4.60
N ALA A 69 -8.76 -9.82 5.01
CA ALA A 69 -8.96 -9.36 6.38
C ALA A 69 -10.45 -9.10 6.66
N LYS A 70 -10.91 -9.48 7.85
CA LYS A 70 -12.31 -9.24 8.28
C LYS A 70 -12.65 -7.75 8.35
N GLN A 71 -11.66 -6.93 8.68
CA GLN A 71 -11.78 -5.48 8.75
C GLN A 71 -10.63 -4.84 8.00
N ALA A 72 -10.96 -3.88 7.15
CA ALA A 72 -9.95 -3.11 6.45
C ALA A 72 -9.31 -2.09 7.40
N ILE A 73 -7.99 -2.05 7.43
CA ILE A 73 -7.21 -1.03 8.12
C ILE A 73 -6.28 -0.41 7.09
N VAL A 74 -6.26 0.91 7.01
CA VAL A 74 -5.40 1.69 6.12
C VAL A 74 -4.69 2.74 6.94
N LEU A 75 -3.39 2.62 7.12
CA LEU A 75 -2.60 3.54 7.92
C LEU A 75 -1.55 4.23 7.07
N TYR A 76 -1.47 5.54 7.23
CA TYR A 76 -0.40 6.37 6.68
C TYR A 76 0.58 6.75 7.78
N GLU A 77 1.84 6.84 7.44
CA GLU A 77 2.89 7.26 8.34
C GLU A 77 3.82 8.26 7.64
N TYR A 78 3.99 9.45 8.22
CA TYR A 78 4.94 10.42 7.72
C TYR A 78 6.36 10.12 8.23
N LYS A 79 7.34 10.12 7.32
CA LYS A 79 8.78 10.01 7.65
C LYS A 79 9.62 10.94 6.78
N PRO A 80 10.73 11.50 7.33
CA PRO A 80 11.57 12.43 6.60
C PRO A 80 12.39 11.76 5.49
N THR A 81 12.53 10.44 5.48
CA THR A 81 13.34 9.71 4.50
C THR A 81 12.67 8.42 4.03
N ARG A 82 13.21 7.80 2.96
CA ARG A 82 12.78 6.49 2.44
C ARG A 82 13.62 5.34 3.00
N LYS A 83 14.23 5.47 4.17
CA LYS A 83 15.09 4.42 4.71
C LYS A 83 14.28 3.21 5.21
N ALA A 84 14.85 2.02 5.03
CA ALA A 84 14.24 0.74 5.46
C ALA A 84 13.91 0.69 6.95
N GLU A 85 14.71 1.38 7.80
CA GLU A 85 14.51 1.48 9.25
C GLU A 85 13.11 1.99 9.65
N HIS A 86 12.46 2.80 8.78
CA HIS A 86 11.11 3.29 9.05
C HIS A 86 10.07 2.18 8.91
N ALA A 87 10.16 1.37 7.85
CA ALA A 87 9.28 0.23 7.67
C ALA A 87 9.51 -0.84 8.75
N GLU A 88 10.77 -1.09 9.13
CA GLU A 88 11.11 -2.01 10.21
C GLU A 88 10.53 -1.55 11.56
N ALA A 89 10.66 -0.26 11.88
CA ALA A 89 10.09 0.31 13.11
C ALA A 89 8.55 0.24 13.14
N PHE A 90 7.90 0.56 12.02
CA PHE A 90 6.44 0.49 11.92
C PHE A 90 5.92 -0.94 12.03
N LEU A 91 6.58 -1.89 11.39
CA LEU A 91 6.20 -3.31 11.38
C LEU A 91 6.72 -4.09 12.58
N LYS A 92 7.25 -3.41 13.60
CA LYS A 92 7.70 -4.07 14.83
C LYS A 92 6.55 -4.86 15.48
N GLY A 93 6.76 -6.16 15.64
CA GLY A 93 5.74 -7.08 16.18
C GLY A 93 4.85 -7.73 15.12
N PHE A 94 4.95 -7.33 13.87
CA PHE A 94 4.32 -8.03 12.75
C PHE A 94 5.14 -9.27 12.36
N SER A 95 4.45 -10.35 12.00
CA SER A 95 5.02 -11.57 11.44
C SER A 95 4.05 -12.12 10.41
N GLY A 96 4.49 -12.24 9.16
CA GLY A 96 3.61 -12.69 8.09
C GLY A 96 4.07 -12.26 6.69
N TRP A 97 3.10 -12.10 5.79
CA TRP A 97 3.34 -11.72 4.41
C TRP A 97 3.15 -10.21 4.20
N LEU A 98 4.09 -9.59 3.51
CA LEU A 98 4.04 -8.18 3.15
C LEU A 98 4.11 -8.01 1.63
N HIS A 99 3.00 -7.62 1.00
CA HIS A 99 3.02 -7.18 -0.39
C HIS A 99 3.68 -5.81 -0.51
N ALA A 100 4.67 -5.71 -1.40
CA ALA A 100 5.37 -4.46 -1.68
C ALA A 100 5.81 -4.39 -3.14
N ASP A 101 6.30 -3.23 -3.55
CA ASP A 101 7.01 -3.08 -4.81
C ASP A 101 8.46 -3.61 -4.72
N GLY A 102 9.22 -3.45 -5.80
CA GLY A 102 10.63 -3.85 -5.86
C GLY A 102 11.60 -2.93 -5.09
N TYR A 103 11.12 -2.11 -4.16
CA TYR A 103 12.01 -1.28 -3.37
C TYR A 103 12.87 -2.11 -2.40
N GLN A 104 14.19 -2.05 -2.55
CA GLN A 104 15.14 -2.84 -1.77
C GLN A 104 15.04 -2.65 -0.24
N GLY A 105 14.45 -1.55 0.22
CA GLY A 105 14.21 -1.31 1.63
C GLY A 105 13.31 -2.36 2.27
N TYR A 106 12.32 -2.87 1.56
CA TYR A 106 11.45 -3.95 2.03
C TYR A 106 12.18 -5.30 2.07
N HIS A 107 13.14 -5.55 1.17
CA HIS A 107 13.92 -6.79 1.14
C HIS A 107 14.92 -6.93 2.30
N ARG A 108 15.13 -5.86 3.08
CA ARG A 108 16.01 -5.83 4.27
C ARG A 108 15.25 -6.01 5.58
N LEU A 109 13.94 -6.20 5.52
CA LEU A 109 13.12 -6.44 6.71
C LEU A 109 13.50 -7.76 7.40
N PRO A 110 13.25 -7.90 8.72
CA PRO A 110 13.52 -9.13 9.46
C PRO A 110 12.87 -10.36 8.82
N GLY A 111 13.51 -11.53 8.93
CA GLY A 111 13.10 -12.78 8.25
C GLY A 111 11.72 -13.33 8.63
N ASN A 112 11.11 -12.85 9.71
CA ASN A 112 9.71 -13.15 10.06
C ASN A 112 8.70 -12.39 9.18
N ILE A 113 9.16 -11.42 8.38
CA ILE A 113 8.36 -10.69 7.39
C ILE A 113 8.75 -11.18 5.99
N ARG A 114 7.83 -11.92 5.36
CA ARG A 114 8.04 -12.50 4.02
C ARG A 114 7.50 -11.55 2.96
N VAL A 115 8.39 -10.96 2.17
CA VAL A 115 8.02 -9.99 1.13
C VAL A 115 7.48 -10.70 -0.09
N VAL A 116 6.33 -10.24 -0.61
CA VAL A 116 5.68 -10.68 -1.84
C VAL A 116 5.75 -9.56 -2.87
N GLY A 117 6.30 -9.85 -4.05
CA GLY A 117 6.48 -8.88 -5.14
C GLY A 117 5.18 -8.56 -5.87
N CYS A 118 5.23 -7.54 -6.71
CA CYS A 118 4.09 -7.01 -7.45
C CYS A 118 4.22 -7.28 -8.96
N TRP A 119 3.40 -8.18 -9.51
CA TRP A 119 3.37 -8.49 -10.94
C TRP A 119 2.91 -7.30 -11.81
N ALA A 120 2.14 -6.36 -11.26
CA ALA A 120 1.78 -5.14 -11.99
C ALA A 120 3.02 -4.31 -12.35
N HIS A 121 4.03 -4.27 -11.47
CA HIS A 121 5.30 -3.59 -11.74
C HIS A 121 6.12 -4.34 -12.80
N ALA A 122 6.20 -5.68 -12.73
CA ALA A 122 6.88 -6.48 -13.74
C ALA A 122 6.23 -6.28 -15.12
N ARG A 123 4.89 -6.35 -15.23
CA ARG A 123 4.15 -6.08 -16.46
C ARG A 123 4.42 -4.67 -16.99
N ARG A 124 4.40 -3.67 -16.14
CA ARG A 124 4.68 -2.26 -16.51
C ARG A 124 6.06 -2.11 -17.16
N LYS A 125 7.08 -2.87 -16.74
CA LYS A 125 8.40 -2.84 -17.37
C LYS A 125 8.39 -3.32 -18.82
N PHE A 126 7.60 -4.33 -19.14
CA PHE A 126 7.41 -4.78 -20.51
C PHE A 126 6.56 -3.79 -21.32
N ASP A 127 5.53 -3.18 -20.73
CA ASP A 127 4.76 -2.10 -21.34
C ASP A 127 5.63 -0.88 -21.69
N GLU A 128 6.51 -0.49 -20.77
CA GLU A 128 7.50 0.58 -21.01
C GLU A 128 8.42 0.22 -22.19
N ALA A 129 8.86 -1.04 -22.27
CA ALA A 129 9.70 -1.53 -23.39
C ALA A 129 8.93 -1.50 -24.72
N LEU A 130 7.66 -1.92 -24.73
CA LEU A 130 6.77 -1.80 -25.90
C LEU A 130 6.59 -0.35 -26.34
N GLY A 131 6.47 0.57 -25.38
CA GLY A 131 6.32 2.00 -25.66
C GLY A 131 7.50 2.61 -26.41
N THR A 132 8.69 2.01 -26.37
CA THR A 132 9.87 2.46 -27.11
C THR A 132 9.89 2.03 -28.57
N LEU A 133 9.02 1.10 -28.97
CA LEU A 133 8.97 0.54 -30.31
C LEU A 133 7.92 1.27 -31.18
N PRO A 134 8.17 1.42 -32.50
CA PRO A 134 7.15 1.82 -33.45
C PRO A 134 5.95 0.87 -33.40
N GLN A 135 4.74 1.40 -33.60
CA GLN A 135 3.49 0.65 -33.41
C GLN A 135 3.42 -0.64 -34.24
N GLU A 136 3.91 -0.61 -35.45
CA GLU A 136 3.96 -1.74 -36.39
C GLU A 136 4.88 -2.87 -35.94
N LYS A 137 5.88 -2.58 -35.08
CA LYS A 137 6.85 -3.55 -34.55
C LYS A 137 6.50 -4.10 -33.18
N ARG A 138 5.43 -3.62 -32.55
CA ARG A 138 5.10 -4.01 -31.17
C ARG A 138 4.60 -5.44 -31.09
N LYS A 139 3.66 -5.83 -31.97
CA LYS A 139 2.89 -7.08 -31.87
C LYS A 139 3.76 -8.34 -31.78
N ASP A 140 4.82 -8.41 -32.58
CA ASP A 140 5.69 -9.59 -32.66
C ASP A 140 7.03 -9.38 -31.95
N SER A 141 7.12 -8.35 -31.11
CA SER A 141 8.35 -8.03 -30.39
C SER A 141 8.56 -8.94 -29.17
N PRO A 142 9.79 -9.19 -28.75
CA PRO A 142 10.05 -9.89 -27.48
C PRO A 142 9.42 -9.20 -26.27
N ALA A 143 9.26 -7.87 -26.30
CA ALA A 143 8.58 -7.15 -25.22
C ALA A 143 7.09 -7.51 -25.13
N ALA A 144 6.42 -7.76 -26.28
CA ALA A 144 5.03 -8.23 -26.30
C ALA A 144 4.89 -9.64 -25.75
N ILE A 145 5.88 -10.50 -25.98
CA ILE A 145 5.88 -11.86 -25.41
C ILE A 145 5.95 -11.79 -23.88
N GLY A 146 6.87 -11.00 -23.34
CA GLY A 146 7.00 -10.82 -21.87
C GLY A 146 5.75 -10.20 -21.25
N GLU A 147 5.15 -9.20 -21.90
CA GLU A 147 3.87 -8.60 -21.47
C GLU A 147 2.72 -9.61 -21.51
N CYS A 148 2.65 -10.42 -22.59
CA CYS A 148 1.62 -11.45 -22.75
C CYS A 148 1.65 -12.49 -21.61
N TYR A 149 2.81 -12.98 -21.21
CA TYR A 149 2.95 -13.86 -20.05
C TYR A 149 2.42 -13.22 -18.76
N CYS A 150 2.82 -11.96 -18.51
CA CYS A 150 2.31 -11.24 -17.35
C CYS A 150 0.78 -11.08 -17.40
N SER A 151 0.23 -10.68 -18.55
CA SER A 151 -1.22 -10.52 -18.75
C SER A 151 -1.97 -11.84 -18.63
N GLN A 152 -1.37 -12.96 -19.01
CA GLN A 152 -1.96 -14.29 -18.82
C GLN A 152 -2.12 -14.62 -17.32
N LEU A 153 -1.12 -14.32 -16.47
CA LEU A 153 -1.24 -14.50 -15.01
C LEU A 153 -2.42 -13.69 -14.44
N PHE A 154 -2.59 -12.42 -14.85
CA PHE A 154 -3.73 -11.61 -14.41
C PHE A 154 -5.08 -12.18 -14.84
N LYS A 155 -5.18 -12.79 -16.04
CA LYS A 155 -6.41 -13.43 -16.50
C LYS A 155 -6.73 -14.69 -15.69
N LEU A 156 -5.72 -15.51 -15.40
CA LEU A 156 -5.88 -16.70 -14.57
C LEU A 156 -6.34 -16.31 -13.17
N GLU A 157 -5.66 -15.36 -12.52
CA GLU A 157 -6.05 -14.84 -11.19
C GLU A 157 -7.48 -14.29 -11.16
N GLN A 158 -7.92 -13.62 -12.23
CA GLN A 158 -9.30 -13.14 -12.32
C GLN A 158 -10.31 -14.30 -12.34
N ALA A 159 -9.98 -15.41 -13.00
CA ALA A 159 -10.83 -16.60 -13.01
C ALA A 159 -10.87 -17.33 -11.66
N LEU A 160 -9.83 -17.14 -10.83
CA LEU A 160 -9.72 -17.73 -9.50
C LEU A 160 -10.28 -16.84 -8.38
N ALA A 161 -10.83 -15.65 -8.70
CA ALA A 161 -11.17 -14.63 -7.72
C ALA A 161 -12.20 -15.08 -6.66
N GLU A 162 -13.16 -15.91 -7.07
CA GLU A 162 -14.26 -16.40 -6.21
C GLU A 162 -13.92 -17.70 -5.45
N LEU A 163 -12.75 -18.29 -5.69
CA LEU A 163 -12.33 -19.50 -5.02
C LEU A 163 -11.84 -19.23 -3.60
N THR A 164 -11.96 -20.25 -2.74
CA THR A 164 -11.35 -20.22 -1.41
C THR A 164 -9.82 -20.12 -1.51
N PRO A 165 -9.13 -19.67 -0.47
CA PRO A 165 -7.65 -19.64 -0.47
C PRO A 165 -7.01 -20.99 -0.78
N GLU A 166 -7.59 -22.08 -0.27
CA GLU A 166 -7.11 -23.45 -0.47
C GLU A 166 -7.25 -23.88 -1.94
N GLU A 167 -8.44 -23.68 -2.51
CA GLU A 167 -8.69 -23.98 -3.93
C GLU A 167 -7.84 -23.11 -4.85
N ARG A 168 -7.67 -21.84 -4.51
CA ARG A 168 -6.82 -20.91 -5.26
C ARG A 168 -5.36 -21.35 -5.25
N TYR A 169 -4.85 -21.79 -4.09
CA TYR A 169 -3.50 -22.33 -3.98
C TYR A 169 -3.28 -23.52 -4.93
N GLU A 170 -4.19 -24.50 -4.93
CA GLU A 170 -4.11 -25.68 -5.80
C GLU A 170 -4.17 -25.30 -7.28
N LYS A 171 -5.12 -24.43 -7.65
CA LYS A 171 -5.28 -23.99 -9.04
C LYS A 171 -4.10 -23.15 -9.56
N ARG A 172 -3.48 -22.36 -8.72
CA ARG A 172 -2.24 -21.64 -9.08
C ARG A 172 -1.11 -22.60 -9.42
N LEU A 173 -0.92 -23.65 -8.63
CA LEU A 173 0.11 -24.67 -8.91
C LEU A 173 -0.18 -25.43 -10.20
N GLU A 174 -1.45 -25.68 -10.51
CA GLU A 174 -1.87 -26.35 -11.74
C GLU A 174 -1.76 -25.46 -12.99
N GLN A 175 -2.21 -24.20 -12.92
CA GLN A 175 -2.43 -23.35 -14.08
C GLN A 175 -1.37 -22.24 -14.25
N GLU A 176 -0.91 -21.63 -13.16
CA GLU A 176 -0.01 -20.50 -13.24
C GLU A 176 1.47 -20.88 -13.14
N LYS A 177 1.80 -21.89 -12.36
CA LYS A 177 3.18 -22.37 -12.25
C LYS A 177 3.78 -22.74 -13.61
N PRO A 178 3.11 -23.47 -14.52
CA PRO A 178 3.64 -23.73 -15.85
C PRO A 178 3.89 -22.45 -16.68
N VAL A 179 3.04 -21.44 -16.52
CA VAL A 179 3.21 -20.13 -17.19
C VAL A 179 4.45 -19.41 -16.66
N LEU A 180 4.66 -19.46 -15.33
CA LEU A 180 5.85 -18.89 -14.70
C LEU A 180 7.13 -19.60 -15.14
N ASP A 181 7.13 -20.93 -15.18
CA ASP A 181 8.28 -21.72 -15.60
C ASP A 181 8.65 -21.40 -17.09
N ALA A 182 7.64 -21.27 -17.96
CA ALA A 182 7.83 -20.86 -19.34
C ALA A 182 8.36 -19.42 -19.48
N LEU A 183 7.80 -18.48 -18.69
CA LEU A 183 8.27 -17.08 -18.65
C LEU A 183 9.73 -16.98 -18.19
N LEU A 184 10.12 -17.69 -17.15
CA LEU A 184 11.49 -17.68 -16.65
C LEU A 184 12.47 -18.27 -17.69
N SER A 185 12.10 -19.38 -18.33
CA SER A 185 12.89 -19.99 -19.40
C SER A 185 13.09 -19.02 -20.55
N TRP A 186 12.01 -18.39 -21.01
CA TRP A 186 12.05 -17.37 -22.06
C TRP A 186 12.92 -16.16 -21.64
N ALA A 187 12.78 -15.67 -20.42
CA ALA A 187 13.55 -14.52 -19.93
C ALA A 187 15.07 -14.82 -19.91
N ASN A 188 15.45 -16.03 -19.48
CA ASN A 188 16.85 -16.47 -19.46
C ASN A 188 17.43 -16.56 -20.87
N GLU A 189 16.68 -17.09 -21.84
CA GLU A 189 17.09 -17.14 -23.25
C GLU A 189 17.25 -15.73 -23.84
N MET A 190 16.28 -14.85 -23.57
CA MET A 190 16.26 -13.48 -24.09
C MET A 190 17.33 -12.59 -23.46
N GLN A 191 17.74 -12.84 -22.21
CA GLN A 191 18.81 -12.11 -21.56
C GLN A 191 20.12 -12.17 -22.35
N ALA A 192 20.47 -13.36 -22.85
CA ALA A 192 21.68 -13.55 -23.64
C ALA A 192 21.65 -12.82 -25.01
N LYS A 193 20.43 -12.56 -25.53
CA LYS A 193 20.21 -11.95 -26.86
C LYS A 193 19.89 -10.45 -26.79
N THR A 194 19.79 -9.88 -25.59
CA THR A 194 19.28 -8.51 -25.40
C THR A 194 20.34 -7.61 -24.75
N ALA A 195 20.54 -6.42 -25.33
CA ALA A 195 21.44 -5.43 -24.72
C ALA A 195 20.95 -5.03 -23.31
N PRO A 196 21.79 -5.14 -22.25
CA PRO A 196 21.35 -4.93 -20.86
C PRO A 196 20.76 -3.55 -20.56
N LYS A 197 21.24 -2.51 -21.28
CA LYS A 197 20.79 -1.12 -21.11
C LYS A 197 19.55 -0.77 -21.94
N SER A 198 19.08 -1.65 -22.84
CA SER A 198 17.84 -1.45 -23.59
C SER A 198 16.61 -1.49 -22.65
N ALA A 199 15.47 -0.97 -23.10
CA ALA A 199 14.24 -1.04 -22.33
C ALA A 199 13.83 -2.49 -22.03
N LEU A 200 13.92 -3.39 -23.03
CA LEU A 200 13.68 -4.82 -22.84
C LEU A 200 14.70 -5.46 -21.87
N GLY A 201 15.99 -5.14 -22.00
CA GLY A 201 17.02 -5.66 -21.08
C GLY A 201 16.77 -5.28 -19.63
N LYS A 202 16.31 -4.05 -19.39
CA LYS A 202 15.91 -3.59 -18.05
C LYS A 202 14.66 -4.31 -17.54
N ALA A 203 13.69 -4.60 -18.41
CA ALA A 203 12.49 -5.36 -18.04
C ALA A 203 12.83 -6.79 -17.62
N ILE A 204 13.68 -7.48 -18.42
CA ILE A 204 14.15 -8.83 -18.10
C ILE A 204 14.97 -8.84 -16.80
N HIS A 205 15.89 -7.90 -16.64
CA HIS A 205 16.69 -7.78 -15.41
C HIS A 205 15.80 -7.58 -14.18
N TYR A 206 14.83 -6.68 -14.25
CA TYR A 206 13.86 -6.47 -13.16
C TYR A 206 13.10 -7.75 -12.84
N LEU A 207 12.58 -8.45 -13.86
CA LEU A 207 11.86 -9.71 -13.68
C LEU A 207 12.72 -10.74 -12.95
N GLN A 208 13.97 -10.93 -13.35
CA GLN A 208 14.88 -11.91 -12.76
C GLN A 208 15.32 -11.52 -11.35
N GLU A 209 15.63 -10.24 -11.10
CA GLU A 209 15.99 -9.73 -9.77
C GLU A 209 14.82 -9.88 -8.78
N GLN A 210 13.60 -9.62 -9.24
CA GLN A 210 12.39 -9.71 -8.41
C GLN A 210 11.79 -11.12 -8.36
N TRP A 211 12.28 -12.06 -9.14
CA TRP A 211 11.71 -13.41 -9.25
C TRP A 211 11.46 -14.11 -7.93
N PRO A 212 12.41 -14.10 -6.95
CA PRO A 212 12.22 -14.74 -5.65
C PRO A 212 11.05 -14.16 -4.84
N TYR A 213 10.66 -12.92 -5.11
CA TYR A 213 9.55 -12.24 -4.46
C TYR A 213 8.25 -12.37 -5.27
N LEU A 214 8.34 -12.30 -6.60
CA LEU A 214 7.19 -12.42 -7.50
C LEU A 214 6.53 -13.79 -7.43
N THR A 215 7.28 -14.86 -7.17
CA THR A 215 6.75 -16.22 -7.07
C THR A 215 6.15 -16.56 -5.69
N LYS A 216 6.36 -15.72 -4.68
CA LYS A 216 5.88 -15.94 -3.31
C LYS A 216 4.36 -16.06 -3.20
N TYR A 217 3.59 -15.43 -4.08
CA TYR A 217 2.13 -15.53 -4.05
C TYR A 217 1.62 -16.96 -4.28
N LEU A 218 2.44 -17.84 -4.85
CA LEU A 218 2.13 -19.27 -4.97
C LEU A 218 2.19 -20.02 -3.63
N GLU A 219 2.79 -19.45 -2.59
CA GLU A 219 2.97 -20.14 -1.30
C GLU A 219 1.71 -20.10 -0.41
N ASP A 220 0.76 -19.20 -0.71
CA ASP A 220 -0.46 -19.03 0.09
C ASP A 220 -1.58 -18.44 -0.77
N GLY A 221 -2.72 -19.10 -0.84
CA GLY A 221 -3.87 -18.66 -1.64
C GLY A 221 -4.53 -17.35 -1.19
N ARG A 222 -4.19 -16.84 -0.01
CA ARG A 222 -4.63 -15.53 0.48
C ARG A 222 -3.86 -14.35 -0.15
N LEU A 223 -2.69 -14.62 -0.72
CA LEU A 223 -1.82 -13.59 -1.31
C LEU A 223 -2.41 -13.09 -2.64
N GLU A 224 -2.21 -11.82 -2.91
CA GLU A 224 -2.64 -11.19 -4.16
C GLU A 224 -1.48 -11.19 -5.18
N LEU A 225 -1.80 -11.24 -6.47
CA LEU A 225 -0.80 -11.19 -7.55
C LEU A 225 -0.09 -9.82 -7.62
N SER A 226 -0.72 -8.76 -7.12
CA SER A 226 -0.20 -7.40 -7.20
C SER A 226 -0.40 -6.58 -5.94
N ASN A 227 0.39 -5.52 -5.79
CA ASN A 227 0.25 -4.53 -4.72
C ASN A 227 -0.75 -3.41 -5.05
N ASN A 228 -1.59 -3.58 -6.07
CA ASN A 228 -2.56 -2.57 -6.52
C ASN A 228 -3.51 -2.09 -5.41
N ARG A 229 -3.71 -2.90 -4.38
CA ARG A 229 -4.53 -2.55 -3.22
C ARG A 229 -3.90 -1.39 -2.42
N ALA A 230 -2.60 -1.44 -2.16
CA ALA A 230 -1.87 -0.34 -1.51
C ALA A 230 -1.81 0.89 -2.44
N GLU A 231 -1.52 0.71 -3.73
CA GLU A 231 -1.48 1.81 -4.70
C GLU A 231 -2.83 2.56 -4.76
N ARG A 232 -3.96 1.83 -4.79
CA ARG A 232 -5.30 2.45 -4.75
C ARG A 232 -5.54 3.23 -3.46
N SER A 233 -5.08 2.73 -2.33
CA SER A 233 -5.20 3.43 -1.04
C SER A 233 -4.27 4.63 -0.93
N MET A 234 -3.13 4.65 -1.64
CA MET A 234 -2.24 5.81 -1.71
C MET A 234 -2.82 6.95 -2.56
N LYS A 235 -3.67 6.64 -3.55
CA LYS A 235 -4.25 7.63 -4.48
C LYS A 235 -4.91 8.84 -3.81
N PRO A 236 -5.77 8.70 -2.77
CA PRO A 236 -6.41 9.86 -2.13
C PRO A 236 -5.40 10.87 -1.59
N PHE A 237 -4.31 10.40 -0.98
CA PHE A 237 -3.25 11.26 -0.49
C PHE A 237 -2.51 11.98 -1.64
N VAL A 238 -2.13 11.23 -2.68
CA VAL A 238 -1.45 11.79 -3.87
C VAL A 238 -2.32 12.80 -4.60
N MET A 239 -3.62 12.54 -4.75
CA MET A 239 -4.57 13.48 -5.36
C MET A 239 -4.78 14.71 -4.50
N GLY A 240 -4.90 14.54 -3.18
CA GLY A 240 -4.92 15.66 -2.22
C GLY A 240 -3.66 16.51 -2.33
N GLY A 241 -2.49 15.89 -2.47
CA GLY A 241 -1.20 16.55 -2.66
C GLY A 241 -1.17 17.54 -3.83
N LYS A 242 -1.90 17.25 -4.92
CA LYS A 242 -2.04 18.18 -6.05
C LYS A 242 -2.80 19.46 -5.70
N ASN A 243 -3.61 19.45 -4.65
CA ASN A 243 -4.39 20.59 -4.20
C ASN A 243 -3.66 21.41 -3.13
N TRP A 244 -3.07 20.74 -2.11
CA TRP A 244 -2.40 21.44 -1.00
C TRP A 244 -0.87 21.57 -1.19
N LEU A 245 -0.28 20.90 -2.19
CA LEU A 245 1.12 20.97 -2.68
C LEU A 245 2.18 20.49 -1.67
N PHE A 246 2.14 20.93 -0.43
CA PHE A 246 3.12 20.65 0.62
C PHE A 246 2.50 20.69 2.02
N ALA A 247 3.15 20.07 2.97
CA ALA A 247 2.93 20.30 4.40
C ALA A 247 3.88 21.40 4.90
N ASN A 248 3.40 22.31 5.75
CA ASN A 248 4.23 23.41 6.25
C ASN A 248 5.26 22.92 7.29
N THR A 249 4.86 21.97 8.14
CA THR A 249 5.69 21.46 9.24
C THR A 249 5.59 19.92 9.35
N PRO A 250 6.58 19.26 9.99
CA PRO A 250 6.49 17.84 10.32
C PRO A 250 5.24 17.48 11.13
N GLY A 251 4.85 18.31 12.11
CA GLY A 251 3.62 18.11 12.89
C GLY A 251 2.36 18.15 12.02
N GLY A 252 2.32 19.03 11.00
CA GLY A 252 1.24 19.05 10.02
C GLY A 252 1.19 17.80 9.15
N ALA A 253 2.34 17.29 8.71
CA ALA A 253 2.44 16.03 7.96
C ALA A 253 2.01 14.82 8.81
N GLN A 254 2.42 14.77 10.08
CA GLN A 254 2.01 13.75 11.04
C GLN A 254 0.50 13.79 11.30
N ALA A 255 -0.07 14.95 11.55
CA ALA A 255 -1.53 15.08 11.74
C ALA A 255 -2.30 14.66 10.47
N SER A 256 -1.77 14.99 9.28
CA SER A 256 -2.34 14.54 8.02
C SER A 256 -2.31 13.02 7.91
N SER A 257 -1.20 12.35 8.26
CA SER A 257 -1.11 10.89 8.20
C SER A 257 -2.16 10.23 9.08
N VAL A 258 -2.35 10.71 10.32
CA VAL A 258 -3.37 10.20 11.25
C VAL A 258 -4.78 10.41 10.70
N ILE A 259 -5.11 11.62 10.25
CA ILE A 259 -6.45 11.95 9.74
C ILE A 259 -6.77 11.15 8.48
N TYR A 260 -5.84 11.08 7.51
CA TYR A 260 -6.02 10.24 6.30
C TYR A 260 -6.21 8.76 6.66
N SER A 261 -5.48 8.25 7.66
CA SER A 261 -5.63 6.87 8.12
C SER A 261 -7.05 6.58 8.60
N LEU A 262 -7.60 7.44 9.45
CA LEU A 262 -8.96 7.25 9.95
C LEU A 262 -10.02 7.40 8.86
N ILE A 263 -9.86 8.38 7.95
CA ILE A 263 -10.75 8.60 6.81
C ILE A 263 -10.75 7.38 5.88
N GLU A 264 -9.59 6.91 5.45
CA GLU A 264 -9.50 5.82 4.49
C GLU A 264 -9.84 4.46 5.13
N THR A 265 -9.56 4.27 6.41
CA THR A 265 -10.03 3.09 7.16
C THR A 265 -11.56 3.11 7.29
N ALA A 266 -12.17 4.24 7.60
CA ALA A 266 -13.63 4.37 7.65
C ALA A 266 -14.27 4.03 6.31
N LYS A 267 -13.80 4.64 5.21
CA LYS A 267 -14.28 4.35 3.84
C LYS A 267 -14.14 2.88 3.46
N ALA A 268 -13.00 2.28 3.79
CA ALA A 268 -12.74 0.88 3.46
C ALA A 268 -13.66 -0.10 4.22
N ASN A 269 -14.29 0.36 5.30
CA ASN A 269 -15.29 -0.39 6.09
C ASN A 269 -16.74 0.08 5.82
N GLY A 270 -17.00 0.86 4.76
CA GLY A 270 -18.34 1.29 4.38
C GLY A 270 -18.91 2.43 5.23
N LEU A 271 -18.08 3.07 6.07
CA LEU A 271 -18.50 4.21 6.88
C LEU A 271 -18.40 5.53 6.11
N ASP A 272 -19.32 6.44 6.38
CA ASP A 272 -19.19 7.85 6.02
C ASP A 272 -18.08 8.47 6.90
N PRO A 273 -16.97 8.94 6.33
CA PRO A 273 -15.83 9.39 7.12
C PRO A 273 -16.12 10.65 7.96
N TYR A 274 -17.05 11.51 7.51
CA TYR A 274 -17.47 12.67 8.29
C TYR A 274 -18.24 12.25 9.54
N ARG A 275 -19.23 11.37 9.39
CA ARG A 275 -20.05 10.86 10.51
C ARG A 275 -19.18 10.08 11.49
N TYR A 276 -18.29 9.24 10.98
CA TYR A 276 -17.34 8.49 11.83
C TYR A 276 -16.43 9.41 12.63
N LEU A 277 -15.77 10.39 11.98
CA LEU A 277 -14.90 11.33 12.70
C LEU A 277 -15.67 12.18 13.70
N LEU A 278 -16.90 12.61 13.36
CA LEU A 278 -17.76 13.35 14.27
C LEU A 278 -18.08 12.51 15.50
N TRP A 279 -18.48 11.25 15.31
CA TRP A 279 -18.75 10.32 16.40
C TRP A 279 -17.52 10.09 17.29
N VAL A 280 -16.33 9.88 16.70
CA VAL A 280 -15.07 9.76 17.45
C VAL A 280 -14.83 11.01 18.30
N LEU A 281 -14.96 12.21 17.72
CA LEU A 281 -14.67 13.47 18.39
C LEU A 281 -15.70 13.84 19.47
N GLN A 282 -16.94 13.39 19.35
CA GLN A 282 -17.96 13.58 20.37
C GLN A 282 -17.73 12.68 21.59
N ASN A 283 -17.22 11.46 21.39
CA ASN A 283 -17.08 10.47 22.46
C ASN A 283 -15.69 10.44 23.09
N ALA A 284 -14.62 10.69 22.32
CA ALA A 284 -13.24 10.63 22.81
C ALA A 284 -12.96 11.50 24.06
N PRO A 285 -13.47 12.75 24.17
CA PRO A 285 -13.20 13.61 25.33
C PRO A 285 -13.70 13.05 26.66
N GLN A 286 -14.82 12.32 26.67
CA GLN A 286 -15.38 11.71 27.87
C GLN A 286 -14.75 10.35 28.13
N LEU A 287 -14.70 9.49 27.11
CA LEU A 287 -14.15 8.14 27.24
C LEU A 287 -12.69 8.15 27.68
N SER A 288 -11.88 9.08 27.15
CA SER A 288 -10.46 9.20 27.51
C SER A 288 -10.20 9.55 28.98
N LYS A 289 -11.23 9.97 29.76
CA LYS A 289 -11.11 10.25 31.17
C LYS A 289 -11.55 9.09 32.06
N THR A 290 -12.36 8.18 31.52
CA THR A 290 -13.07 7.16 32.30
C THR A 290 -12.63 5.72 31.97
N ASP A 291 -11.90 5.51 30.89
CA ASP A 291 -11.57 4.18 30.39
C ASP A 291 -10.19 4.17 29.74
N GLU A 292 -9.28 3.37 30.23
CA GLU A 292 -7.92 3.24 29.68
C GLU A 292 -7.92 2.64 28.24
N ALA A 293 -8.89 1.78 27.91
CA ALA A 293 -9.06 1.17 26.61
C ALA A 293 -9.99 1.96 25.66
N TRP A 294 -10.27 3.21 25.95
CA TRP A 294 -11.26 4.04 25.27
C TRP A 294 -11.07 4.08 23.73
N ALA A 295 -9.83 4.10 23.26
CA ALA A 295 -9.53 4.17 21.83
C ALA A 295 -10.01 2.92 21.07
N GLU A 296 -9.93 1.73 21.70
CA GLU A 296 -10.45 0.49 21.13
C GLU A 296 -11.96 0.53 20.91
N LYS A 297 -12.69 1.25 21.77
CA LYS A 297 -14.14 1.41 21.65
C LYS A 297 -14.56 2.31 20.49
N LEU A 298 -13.65 3.16 20.01
CA LEU A 298 -13.89 4.10 18.90
C LEU A 298 -13.34 3.62 17.55
N LEU A 299 -12.95 2.36 17.44
CA LEU A 299 -12.53 1.78 16.16
C LEU A 299 -13.72 1.65 15.19
N PRO A 300 -13.49 1.67 13.88
CA PRO A 300 -14.55 1.55 12.87
C PRO A 300 -15.50 0.36 13.07
N ALA A 301 -14.98 -0.76 13.57
CA ALA A 301 -15.78 -1.93 13.90
C ALA A 301 -16.88 -1.71 14.95
N ASN A 302 -16.72 -0.69 15.79
CA ASN A 302 -17.62 -0.36 16.88
C ASN A 302 -18.47 0.89 16.56
N ALA A 303 -18.35 1.41 15.33
CA ALA A 303 -19.11 2.58 14.90
C ALA A 303 -20.61 2.25 14.85
N PRO A 304 -21.49 3.14 15.36
CA PRO A 304 -22.91 2.94 15.31
C PRO A 304 -23.47 3.00 13.87
N GLU A 305 -24.66 2.45 13.69
CA GLU A 305 -25.30 2.29 12.37
C GLU A 305 -25.41 3.62 11.59
N GLU A 306 -25.65 4.72 12.27
CA GLU A 306 -25.70 6.06 11.70
C GLU A 306 -24.42 6.53 11.04
N CYS A 307 -23.28 5.90 11.36
CA CYS A 307 -21.99 6.19 10.71
C CYS A 307 -21.83 5.48 9.35
N TYR A 308 -22.67 4.53 9.02
CA TYR A 308 -22.57 3.83 7.74
C TYR A 308 -23.12 4.68 6.59
N MET A 309 -22.54 4.49 5.40
CA MET A 309 -23.09 5.07 4.19
C MET A 309 -24.45 4.43 3.89
N PRO A 310 -25.47 5.21 3.49
CA PRO A 310 -26.74 4.64 3.10
C PRO A 310 -26.52 3.64 1.96
N HIS A 311 -27.17 2.48 2.07
CA HIS A 311 -27.19 1.51 0.96
C HIS A 311 -27.79 2.19 -0.27
N LYS A 312 -27.05 2.18 -1.39
CA LYS A 312 -27.55 2.66 -2.69
C LYS A 312 -28.54 1.66 -3.29
#